data_4973ef2a174b87e324ba2f9f9b25409c
#
_entry.id   4973ef2a174b87e324ba2f9f9b25409c
#
_cell.length_a   1.000
_cell.length_b   1.000
_cell.length_c   1.000
_cell.angle_alpha   90.00
_cell.angle_beta   90.00
_cell.angle_gamma   90.00
#
_symmetry.space_group_name_H-M   'P 1'
#
loop_
_entity.id
_entity.type
_entity.pdbx_description
1 polymer ?
#
loop_
_entity_poly.entity_id
_entity_poly.type
_entity_poly.pdbx_seq_one_letter_code
_entity_poly.pdbx_strand_id
1 'polypeptide(L)'
;THDPSFSIWCGADHLYDKDPVHWSQIRQQLRGYVNVDGVVYSFLGDKEFHETIGQTGVDVTATSTTYTFENEKIILNVKFTSPLLLDDLTLVSRPCTYIDYAVEKKENCDFVVASDLVSQKQAKLIGCNARRPEKGDAPAYNYAQMGRAAQKPLGGSGDHVTIDWGYVYVASAEKGAVCTYDAANEKL
;
A
#
# COMPACT_ATOMS: atom_id res chain seq x y z
N THR A 1 -0.28 -6.11 -9.39
CA THR A 1 -1.35 -5.22 -9.90
C THR A 1 -1.67 -5.54 -11.35
N HIS A 2 -2.90 -5.41 -11.78
CA HIS A 2 -3.38 -5.71 -13.13
C HIS A 2 -3.62 -4.45 -13.99
N ASP A 3 -3.49 -3.27 -13.40
CA ASP A 3 -3.63 -2.00 -14.11
C ASP A 3 -2.25 -1.41 -14.42
N PRO A 4 -1.94 -1.07 -15.69
CA PRO A 4 -0.62 -0.59 -16.07
C PRO A 4 -0.28 0.79 -15.50
N SER A 5 -1.29 1.55 -15.12
CA SER A 5 -1.12 2.88 -14.51
C SER A 5 -0.98 2.81 -12.99
N PHE A 6 -1.39 1.68 -12.39
CA PHE A 6 -1.24 1.38 -10.98
C PHE A 6 -0.45 0.08 -10.80
N SER A 7 0.85 0.16 -11.05
CA SER A 7 1.74 -1.00 -11.12
C SER A 7 2.78 -0.91 -10.00
N ILE A 8 2.83 -1.96 -9.16
CA ILE A 8 3.75 -2.06 -8.04
C ILE A 8 4.53 -3.36 -8.18
N TRP A 9 5.84 -3.26 -8.35
CA TRP A 9 6.75 -4.38 -8.52
C TRP A 9 7.80 -4.38 -7.43
N CYS A 10 8.02 -5.52 -6.79
CA CYS A 10 9.15 -5.74 -5.90
C CYS A 10 10.22 -6.55 -6.64
N GLY A 11 11.38 -5.95 -6.87
CA GLY A 11 12.52 -6.57 -7.56
C GLY A 11 13.61 -7.03 -6.59
N ALA A 12 13.24 -7.59 -5.43
CA ALA A 12 14.16 -8.05 -4.39
C ALA A 12 13.67 -9.36 -3.79
N ASP A 13 14.58 -10.11 -3.15
CA ASP A 13 14.28 -11.39 -2.53
C ASP A 13 13.46 -11.21 -1.23
N HIS A 14 13.76 -10.14 -0.46
CA HIS A 14 12.95 -9.77 0.68
C HIS A 14 12.18 -8.49 0.37
N LEU A 15 10.94 -8.44 0.84
CA LEU A 15 10.02 -7.33 0.56
C LEU A 15 10.52 -5.98 1.11
N TYR A 16 11.43 -6.00 2.09
CA TYR A 16 12.03 -4.83 2.73
C TYR A 16 13.42 -4.44 2.20
N ASP A 17 13.96 -5.10 1.19
CA ASP A 17 15.31 -4.80 0.70
C ASP A 17 15.34 -3.57 -0.22
N LYS A 18 14.22 -3.26 -0.88
CA LYS A 18 14.08 -2.11 -1.79
C LYS A 18 12.65 -1.58 -1.78
N ASP A 19 12.51 -0.28 -2.05
CA ASP A 19 11.19 0.25 -2.37
C ASP A 19 10.66 -0.39 -3.66
N PRO A 20 9.36 -0.68 -3.72
CA PRO A 20 8.72 -1.09 -4.96
C PRO A 20 8.88 -0.05 -6.06
N VAL A 21 8.78 -0.51 -7.29
CA VAL A 21 8.88 0.32 -8.49
C VAL A 21 7.64 0.13 -9.38
N HIS A 22 7.33 1.14 -10.16
CA HIS A 22 6.42 1.03 -11.29
C HIS A 22 7.09 0.23 -12.42
N TRP A 23 6.33 -0.36 -13.35
CA TRP A 23 6.90 -1.10 -14.49
C TRP A 23 7.88 -0.25 -15.32
N SER A 24 7.73 1.07 -15.34
CA SER A 24 8.65 2.02 -15.96
C SER A 24 9.95 2.25 -15.17
N GLN A 25 10.19 1.49 -14.10
CA GLN A 25 11.34 1.61 -13.17
C GLN A 25 11.31 2.87 -12.29
N ILE A 26 10.24 3.64 -12.32
CA ILE A 26 10.10 4.77 -11.41
C ILE A 26 9.77 4.25 -10.01
N ARG A 27 10.50 4.74 -9.01
CA ARG A 27 10.35 4.37 -7.61
C ARG A 27 8.94 4.69 -7.12
N GLN A 28 8.26 3.69 -6.58
CA GLN A 28 6.95 3.78 -5.96
C GLN A 28 7.12 3.48 -4.47
N GLN A 29 7.26 4.52 -3.66
CA GLN A 29 7.54 4.36 -2.23
C GLN A 29 6.30 3.90 -1.47
N LEU A 30 6.14 2.59 -1.39
CA LEU A 30 5.20 1.92 -0.50
C LEU A 30 6.00 1.24 0.59
N ARG A 31 5.76 1.62 1.85
CA ARG A 31 6.49 1.13 3.01
C ARG A 31 5.55 0.51 4.01
N GLY A 32 6.01 -0.50 4.72
CA GLY A 32 5.24 -1.19 5.73
C GLY A 32 6.04 -1.39 7.00
N TYR A 33 5.38 -1.14 8.13
CA TYR A 33 5.96 -1.20 9.45
C TYR A 33 5.07 -1.97 10.41
N VAL A 34 5.67 -2.68 11.34
CA VAL A 34 4.98 -3.23 12.50
C VAL A 34 5.70 -2.77 13.77
N ASN A 35 4.96 -2.14 14.67
CA ASN A 35 5.43 -1.85 16.02
C ASN A 35 5.02 -3.02 16.91
N VAL A 36 5.97 -3.58 17.64
CA VAL A 36 5.75 -4.64 18.62
C VAL A 36 6.36 -4.20 19.94
N ASP A 37 5.55 -3.94 20.94
CA ASP A 37 5.96 -3.46 22.27
C ASP A 37 6.88 -2.23 22.22
N GLY A 38 6.62 -1.30 21.31
CA GLY A 38 7.39 -0.06 21.14
C GLY A 38 8.59 -0.16 20.20
N VAL A 39 8.96 -1.36 19.72
CA VAL A 39 10.02 -1.54 18.71
C VAL A 39 9.39 -1.59 17.32
N VAL A 40 9.87 -0.73 16.42
CA VAL A 40 9.37 -0.65 15.04
C VAL A 40 10.25 -1.48 14.12
N TYR A 41 9.62 -2.38 13.37
CA TYR A 41 10.26 -3.21 12.35
C TYR A 41 9.71 -2.88 10.97
N SER A 42 10.60 -2.80 9.96
CA SER A 42 10.20 -2.71 8.54
C SER A 42 9.90 -4.10 7.99
N PHE A 43 8.79 -4.26 7.25
CA PHE A 43 8.47 -5.46 6.49
C PHE A 43 8.31 -5.20 4.98
N LEU A 44 8.16 -3.95 4.56
CA LEU A 44 7.95 -3.57 3.15
C LEU A 44 8.67 -2.27 2.84
N GLY A 45 9.31 -2.21 1.67
CA GLY A 45 10.04 -1.04 1.18
C GLY A 45 11.44 -0.95 1.77
N ASP A 46 12.13 0.15 1.48
CA ASP A 46 13.52 0.33 1.92
C ASP A 46 13.62 0.44 3.45
N LYS A 47 14.50 -0.38 4.03
CA LYS A 47 14.75 -0.51 5.48
C LYS A 47 15.64 0.58 6.09
N GLU A 48 15.68 1.76 5.49
CA GLU A 48 16.66 2.80 5.79
C GLU A 48 16.74 3.23 7.27
N PHE A 49 15.65 3.09 8.05
CA PHE A 49 15.55 3.69 9.39
C PHE A 49 15.18 2.72 10.53
N HIS A 50 14.82 1.48 10.22
CA HIS A 50 14.31 0.53 11.20
C HIS A 50 14.95 -0.85 11.06
N GLU A 51 14.93 -1.61 12.14
CA GLU A 51 15.19 -3.04 12.07
C GLU A 51 14.17 -3.72 11.15
N THR A 52 14.49 -4.91 10.65
CA THR A 52 13.56 -5.68 9.83
C THR A 52 13.00 -6.84 10.63
N ILE A 53 11.70 -7.12 10.44
CA ILE A 53 11.13 -8.40 10.87
C ILE A 53 11.50 -9.48 9.84
N GLY A 54 12.01 -10.63 10.27
CA GLY A 54 12.51 -11.68 9.38
C GLY A 54 11.43 -12.20 8.43
N GLN A 55 11.67 -12.12 7.11
CA GLN A 55 10.80 -12.76 6.12
C GLN A 55 11.09 -14.26 6.08
N THR A 56 10.10 -15.09 6.42
CA THR A 56 10.25 -16.54 6.53
C THR A 56 9.55 -17.32 5.40
N GLY A 57 8.67 -16.67 4.65
CA GLY A 57 7.96 -17.32 3.55
C GLY A 57 7.37 -16.37 2.53
N VAL A 58 7.17 -16.92 1.32
CA VAL A 58 6.42 -16.28 0.23
C VAL A 58 5.58 -17.36 -0.43
N ASP A 59 4.28 -17.10 -0.55
CA ASP A 59 3.32 -17.94 -1.28
C ASP A 59 2.69 -17.13 -2.40
N VAL A 60 2.72 -17.67 -3.61
CA VAL A 60 2.24 -16.99 -4.84
C VAL A 60 1.13 -17.80 -5.47
N THR A 61 -0.03 -17.18 -5.62
CA THR A 61 -1.16 -17.73 -6.37
C THR A 61 -1.39 -16.93 -7.66
N ALA A 62 -2.39 -17.32 -8.45
CA ALA A 62 -2.73 -16.59 -9.68
C ALA A 62 -3.13 -15.13 -9.47
N THR A 63 -3.69 -14.78 -8.32
CA THR A 63 -4.24 -13.45 -8.04
C THR A 63 -3.70 -12.82 -6.76
N SER A 64 -2.87 -13.53 -6.00
CA SER A 64 -2.33 -13.01 -4.75
C SER A 64 -0.92 -13.49 -4.46
N THR A 65 -0.20 -12.66 -3.69
CA THR A 65 1.08 -13.01 -3.09
C THR A 65 1.00 -12.76 -1.61
N THR A 66 1.34 -13.77 -0.81
CA THR A 66 1.40 -13.67 0.65
C THR A 66 2.84 -13.75 1.11
N TYR A 67 3.26 -12.79 1.89
CA TYR A 67 4.56 -12.78 2.57
C TYR A 67 4.35 -13.09 4.05
N THR A 68 5.18 -13.96 4.61
CA THR A 68 5.19 -14.28 6.03
C THR A 68 6.44 -13.71 6.67
N PHE A 69 6.24 -12.97 7.74
CA PHE A 69 7.31 -12.39 8.56
C PHE A 69 7.18 -12.88 9.99
N GLU A 70 8.29 -13.03 10.68
CA GLU A 70 8.30 -13.62 12.00
C GLU A 70 9.40 -13.03 12.88
N ASN A 71 9.08 -12.82 14.14
CA ASN A 71 10.03 -12.60 15.21
C ASN A 71 9.65 -13.48 16.44
N GLU A 72 10.27 -13.23 17.57
CA GLU A 72 10.00 -14.01 18.79
C GLU A 72 8.56 -13.89 19.29
N LYS A 73 7.89 -12.76 19.03
CA LYS A 73 6.59 -12.39 19.61
C LYS A 73 5.41 -12.56 18.68
N ILE A 74 5.61 -12.37 17.37
CA ILE A 74 4.50 -12.41 16.39
C ILE A 74 4.88 -13.14 15.10
N ILE A 75 3.83 -13.61 14.40
CA ILE A 75 3.86 -13.93 12.98
C ILE A 75 2.97 -12.90 12.27
N LEU A 76 3.50 -12.20 11.27
CA LEU A 76 2.77 -11.26 10.43
C LEU A 76 2.66 -11.82 9.02
N ASN A 77 1.43 -12.01 8.53
CA ASN A 77 1.15 -12.31 7.13
C ASN A 77 0.66 -11.05 6.42
N VAL A 78 1.30 -10.70 5.30
CA VAL A 78 0.92 -9.58 4.43
C VAL A 78 0.54 -10.14 3.08
N LYS A 79 -0.73 -10.00 2.70
CA LYS A 79 -1.25 -10.53 1.45
C LYS A 79 -1.66 -9.42 0.51
N PHE A 80 -1.08 -9.42 -0.68
CA PHE A 80 -1.46 -8.54 -1.78
C PHE A 80 -2.38 -9.31 -2.72
N THR A 81 -3.57 -8.78 -2.99
CA THR A 81 -4.56 -9.43 -3.87
C THR A 81 -5.01 -8.49 -4.98
N SER A 82 -4.93 -8.96 -6.23
CA SER A 82 -5.55 -8.29 -7.38
C SER A 82 -6.92 -8.92 -7.64
N PRO A 83 -8.02 -8.16 -7.59
CA PRO A 83 -9.37 -8.70 -7.75
C PRO A 83 -9.69 -8.99 -9.22
N LEU A 84 -9.21 -10.11 -9.74
CA LEU A 84 -9.41 -10.53 -11.12
C LEU A 84 -10.61 -11.46 -11.24
N LEU A 85 -11.83 -10.92 -11.18
CA LEU A 85 -13.07 -11.65 -11.47
C LEU A 85 -13.45 -11.42 -12.93
N LEU A 86 -13.08 -12.35 -13.80
CA LEU A 86 -13.22 -12.22 -15.27
C LEU A 86 -14.67 -12.10 -15.74
N ASP A 87 -15.62 -12.59 -14.96
CA ASP A 87 -17.06 -12.51 -15.25
C ASP A 87 -17.67 -11.16 -14.85
N ASP A 88 -16.92 -10.31 -14.12
CA ASP A 88 -17.32 -8.96 -13.70
C ASP A 88 -16.37 -7.91 -14.26
N LEU A 89 -16.73 -7.35 -15.43
CA LEU A 89 -15.92 -6.34 -16.11
C LEU A 89 -15.79 -5.06 -15.29
N THR A 90 -16.76 -4.73 -14.47
CA THR A 90 -16.70 -3.56 -13.58
C THR A 90 -15.62 -3.75 -12.52
N LEU A 91 -15.55 -4.94 -11.94
CA LEU A 91 -14.56 -5.26 -10.92
C LEU A 91 -13.17 -5.39 -11.51
N VAL A 92 -13.04 -6.09 -12.62
CA VAL A 92 -11.73 -6.34 -13.28
C VAL A 92 -11.12 -5.06 -13.84
N SER A 93 -11.94 -4.06 -14.19
CA SER A 93 -11.45 -2.76 -14.68
C SER A 93 -11.03 -1.78 -13.57
N ARG A 94 -11.26 -2.11 -12.30
CA ARG A 94 -10.88 -1.22 -11.20
C ARG A 94 -9.38 -1.31 -10.91
N PRO A 95 -8.65 -0.18 -10.94
CA PRO A 95 -7.23 -0.14 -10.59
C PRO A 95 -7.06 -0.21 -9.07
N CYS A 96 -7.37 -1.34 -8.46
CA CYS A 96 -7.26 -1.54 -7.02
C CYS A 96 -6.46 -2.79 -6.67
N THR A 97 -5.81 -2.75 -5.52
CA THR A 97 -5.14 -3.89 -4.89
C THR A 97 -5.54 -3.91 -3.43
N TYR A 98 -5.90 -5.08 -2.93
CA TYR A 98 -6.11 -5.28 -1.50
C TYR A 98 -4.79 -5.62 -0.84
N ILE A 99 -4.57 -5.06 0.34
CA ILE A 99 -3.45 -5.40 1.21
C ILE A 99 -4.06 -5.84 2.54
N ASP A 100 -3.99 -7.14 2.81
CA ASP A 100 -4.52 -7.72 4.03
C ASP A 100 -3.38 -7.99 5.01
N TYR A 101 -3.58 -7.65 6.27
CA TYR A 101 -2.66 -7.92 7.36
C TYR A 101 -3.29 -8.89 8.35
N ALA A 102 -2.60 -9.98 8.64
CA ALA A 102 -2.99 -10.92 9.68
C ALA A 102 -1.84 -11.10 10.66
N VAL A 103 -2.09 -10.87 11.94
CA VAL A 103 -1.09 -11.00 13.00
C VAL A 103 -1.49 -12.11 13.95
N GLU A 104 -0.61 -13.08 14.12
CA GLU A 104 -0.69 -14.12 15.14
C GLU A 104 0.31 -13.81 16.27
N LYS A 105 -0.16 -13.75 17.51
CA LYS A 105 0.68 -13.55 18.68
C LYS A 105 1.22 -14.87 19.18
N LYS A 106 2.52 -14.99 19.31
CA LYS A 106 3.19 -16.10 19.98
C LYS A 106 3.26 -15.90 21.50
N GLU A 107 3.29 -14.62 21.90
CA GLU A 107 3.33 -14.16 23.28
C GLU A 107 2.34 -13.03 23.50
N ASN A 108 2.11 -12.66 24.76
CA ASN A 108 1.32 -11.48 25.08
C ASN A 108 2.14 -10.21 24.74
N CYS A 109 1.75 -9.50 23.71
CA CYS A 109 2.39 -8.28 23.25
C CYS A 109 1.36 -7.30 22.69
N ASP A 110 1.72 -6.03 22.62
CA ASP A 110 0.97 -5.02 21.89
C ASP A 110 1.57 -4.85 20.49
N PHE A 111 0.71 -4.66 19.50
CA PHE A 111 1.19 -4.40 18.14
C PHE A 111 0.33 -3.40 17.39
N VAL A 112 0.95 -2.70 16.44
CA VAL A 112 0.30 -1.84 15.44
C VAL A 112 0.96 -2.08 14.10
N VAL A 113 0.15 -2.33 13.06
CA VAL A 113 0.63 -2.42 11.67
C VAL A 113 0.32 -1.10 10.98
N ALA A 114 1.29 -0.55 10.27
CA ALA A 114 1.15 0.68 9.51
C ALA A 114 1.78 0.54 8.12
N SER A 115 1.27 1.31 7.17
CA SER A 115 1.86 1.43 5.83
C SER A 115 1.81 2.88 5.37
N ASP A 116 2.87 3.31 4.71
CA ASP A 116 3.01 4.62 4.09
C ASP A 116 3.07 4.48 2.57
N LEU A 117 2.31 5.31 1.86
CA LEU A 117 2.46 5.51 0.43
C LEU A 117 2.95 6.93 0.19
N VAL A 118 4.18 7.06 -0.31
CA VAL A 118 4.81 8.37 -0.56
C VAL A 118 4.56 8.80 -2.00
N SER A 119 4.29 10.08 -2.22
CA SER A 119 4.12 10.62 -3.57
C SER A 119 5.40 10.54 -4.38
N GLN A 120 5.28 10.29 -5.67
CA GLN A 120 6.39 10.52 -6.58
C GLN A 120 6.68 12.03 -6.65
N LYS A 121 7.94 12.42 -6.61
CA LYS A 121 8.48 13.78 -6.40
C LYS A 121 7.90 14.98 -7.20
N GLN A 122 6.78 14.85 -7.86
CA GLN A 122 6.18 15.93 -8.66
C GLN A 122 4.70 16.19 -8.36
N ALA A 123 4.13 15.52 -7.37
CA ALA A 123 2.75 15.72 -7.00
C ALA A 123 2.64 16.91 -6.04
N LYS A 124 2.07 18.02 -6.48
CA LYS A 124 1.45 18.96 -5.55
C LYS A 124 0.19 18.31 -5.03
N LEU A 125 0.19 18.01 -3.76
CA LEU A 125 -0.87 17.28 -3.11
C LEU A 125 -2.08 18.16 -2.87
N ILE A 126 -3.24 17.61 -3.13
CA ILE A 126 -4.50 18.14 -2.66
C ILE A 126 -4.82 17.35 -1.41
N GLY A 127 -5.03 18.03 -0.31
CA GLY A 127 -5.21 17.44 1.00
C GLY A 127 -6.21 16.31 1.05
N CYS A 128 -6.07 15.47 2.06
CA CYS A 128 -6.97 14.39 2.39
C CYS A 128 -8.10 14.86 3.27
N ASN A 129 -9.30 14.38 2.99
CA ASN A 129 -10.38 14.38 3.93
C ASN A 129 -10.79 12.94 4.17
N ALA A 130 -10.73 12.47 5.40
CA ALA A 130 -11.44 11.27 5.78
C ALA A 130 -12.95 11.54 5.59
N ARG A 131 -13.53 11.02 4.53
CA ARG A 131 -14.96 11.16 4.25
C ARG A 131 -15.61 9.82 4.52
N ARG A 132 -16.55 9.81 5.45
CA ARG A 132 -17.50 8.69 5.55
C ARG A 132 -18.50 8.83 4.40
N PRO A 133 -18.83 7.76 3.68
CA PRO A 133 -19.90 7.82 2.71
C PRO A 133 -21.20 8.26 3.40
N GLU A 134 -21.82 9.31 2.89
CA GLU A 134 -23.14 9.74 3.32
C GLU A 134 -24.15 8.76 2.73
N LYS A 135 -24.82 8.01 3.61
CA LYS A 135 -26.01 7.17 3.37
C LYS A 135 -25.94 6.16 2.22
N GLY A 136 -25.91 4.92 2.59
CA GLY A 136 -26.11 3.73 1.76
C GLY A 136 -25.68 2.49 2.53
N ASP A 137 -26.06 1.31 2.08
CA ASP A 137 -25.70 0.00 2.65
C ASP A 137 -24.22 -0.38 2.49
N ALA A 138 -23.38 0.55 2.03
CA ALA A 138 -21.94 0.35 1.92
C ALA A 138 -21.26 0.53 3.28
N PRO A 139 -20.26 -0.30 3.62
CA PRO A 139 -19.49 -0.13 4.83
C PRO A 139 -18.82 1.26 4.86
N ALA A 140 -18.74 1.85 6.05
CA ALA A 140 -18.01 3.11 6.23
C ALA A 140 -16.51 2.84 6.04
N TYR A 141 -15.87 3.59 5.15
CA TYR A 141 -14.43 3.56 4.95
C TYR A 141 -13.77 4.79 5.58
N ASN A 142 -12.63 4.57 6.21
CA ASN A 142 -11.66 5.63 6.40
C ASN A 142 -10.76 5.64 5.18
N TYR A 143 -10.49 6.80 4.59
CA TYR A 143 -9.59 6.89 3.45
C TYR A 143 -8.76 8.16 3.48
N ALA A 144 -7.62 8.08 2.83
CA ALA A 144 -6.78 9.22 2.50
C ALA A 144 -6.56 9.24 0.98
N GLN A 145 -6.46 10.43 0.41
CA GLN A 145 -6.40 10.66 -1.02
C GLN A 145 -5.20 11.56 -1.36
N MET A 146 -4.49 11.19 -2.41
CA MET A 146 -3.35 11.95 -2.90
C MET A 146 -3.42 12.14 -4.42
N GLY A 147 -3.07 13.32 -4.91
CA GLY A 147 -3.03 13.63 -6.34
C GLY A 147 -2.54 15.05 -6.62
N ARG A 148 -2.38 15.40 -7.89
CA ARG A 148 -1.96 16.75 -8.28
C ARG A 148 -3.13 17.73 -8.19
N ALA A 149 -2.83 18.99 -7.82
CA ALA A 149 -3.82 20.06 -7.85
C ALA A 149 -4.33 20.34 -9.28
N ALA A 150 -3.42 20.34 -10.25
CA ALA A 150 -3.77 20.52 -11.66
C ALA A 150 -3.89 19.15 -12.34
N GLN A 151 -5.10 18.74 -12.62
CA GLN A 151 -5.42 17.54 -13.38
C GLN A 151 -5.31 17.82 -14.87
N LYS A 152 -4.26 17.27 -15.50
CA LYS A 152 -4.00 17.41 -16.94
C LYS A 152 -3.98 16.01 -17.59
N PRO A 153 -5.15 15.45 -17.94
CA PRO A 153 -5.20 14.15 -18.59
C PRO A 153 -4.35 14.12 -19.85
N LEU A 154 -3.56 13.06 -20.02
CA LEU A 154 -2.70 12.82 -21.18
C LEU A 154 -1.69 13.97 -21.47
N GLY A 155 -1.30 14.71 -20.44
CA GLY A 155 -0.38 15.84 -20.57
C GLY A 155 1.10 15.47 -20.78
N GLY A 156 1.45 14.20 -20.60
CA GLY A 156 2.80 13.66 -20.80
C GLY A 156 2.83 12.59 -21.88
N SER A 157 4.01 12.36 -22.46
CA SER A 157 4.25 11.25 -23.40
C SER A 157 5.69 10.75 -23.27
N GLY A 158 5.92 9.47 -23.62
CA GLY A 158 7.23 8.83 -23.60
C GLY A 158 7.26 7.56 -22.75
N ASP A 159 8.36 6.80 -22.83
CA ASP A 159 8.48 5.47 -22.24
C ASP A 159 8.60 5.46 -20.71
N HIS A 160 9.01 6.57 -20.12
CA HIS A 160 9.16 6.70 -18.66
C HIS A 160 8.11 7.62 -18.03
N VAL A 161 7.03 7.87 -18.74
CA VAL A 161 5.95 8.72 -18.24
C VAL A 161 4.98 7.90 -17.40
N THR A 162 4.79 8.32 -16.17
CA THR A 162 3.71 7.84 -15.32
C THR A 162 2.50 8.76 -15.46
N ILE A 163 1.31 8.23 -15.18
CA ILE A 163 0.11 9.05 -15.08
C ILE A 163 0.28 10.06 -13.96
N ASP A 164 0.14 11.35 -14.29
CA ASP A 164 0.25 12.47 -13.36
C ASP A 164 -1.10 13.16 -13.10
N TRP A 165 -2.18 12.52 -13.49
CA TRP A 165 -3.57 12.91 -13.27
C TRP A 165 -4.34 11.78 -12.58
N GLY A 166 -5.53 12.09 -12.05
CA GLY A 166 -6.26 11.18 -11.17
C GLY A 166 -5.77 11.27 -9.72
N TYR A 167 -6.21 10.33 -8.90
CA TYR A 167 -5.93 10.29 -7.48
C TYR A 167 -5.63 8.86 -7.05
N VAL A 168 -4.67 8.72 -6.15
CA VAL A 168 -4.47 7.46 -5.40
C VAL A 168 -5.21 7.55 -4.07
N TYR A 169 -5.79 6.44 -3.67
CA TYR A 169 -6.51 6.29 -2.41
C TYR A 169 -5.89 5.15 -1.61
N VAL A 170 -5.74 5.39 -0.32
CA VAL A 170 -5.56 4.33 0.68
C VAL A 170 -6.81 4.32 1.53
N ALA A 171 -7.47 3.19 1.62
CA ALA A 171 -8.77 3.08 2.31
C ALA A 171 -8.83 1.80 3.14
N SER A 172 -9.52 1.87 4.28
CA SER A 172 -9.80 0.72 5.12
C SER A 172 -11.23 0.76 5.65
N ALA A 173 -11.90 -0.40 5.63
CA ALA A 173 -13.17 -0.62 6.30
C ALA A 173 -13.00 -1.16 7.73
N GLU A 174 -11.77 -1.49 8.13
CA GLU A 174 -11.48 -2.07 9.42
C GLU A 174 -11.79 -1.09 10.56
N LYS A 175 -12.46 -1.60 11.57
CA LYS A 175 -12.84 -0.79 12.73
C LYS A 175 -11.60 -0.42 13.53
N GLY A 176 -11.33 0.88 13.66
CA GLY A 176 -10.15 1.40 14.34
C GLY A 176 -8.96 1.67 13.42
N ALA A 177 -9.02 1.30 12.14
CA ALA A 177 -8.03 1.75 11.18
C ALA A 177 -8.07 3.27 11.02
N VAL A 178 -6.91 3.90 10.92
CA VAL A 178 -6.76 5.34 10.72
C VAL A 178 -6.00 5.55 9.43
N CYS A 179 -6.61 6.24 8.47
CA CYS A 179 -5.96 6.71 7.26
C CYS A 179 -5.68 8.20 7.42
N THR A 180 -4.44 8.60 7.33
CA THR A 180 -3.99 9.99 7.50
C THR A 180 -3.22 10.47 6.29
N TYR A 181 -3.04 11.76 6.21
CA TYR A 181 -2.24 12.42 5.20
C TYR A 181 -1.22 13.34 5.87
N ASP A 182 0.04 13.13 5.55
CA ASP A 182 1.14 13.99 5.99
C ASP A 182 1.56 14.90 4.83
N ALA A 183 1.11 16.14 4.87
CA ALA A 183 1.40 17.13 3.83
C ALA A 183 2.88 17.53 3.80
N ALA A 184 3.58 17.47 4.91
CA ALA A 184 4.99 17.87 5.00
C ALA A 184 5.90 16.84 4.32
N ASN A 185 5.57 15.55 4.44
CA ASN A 185 6.32 14.44 3.87
C ASN A 185 5.68 13.86 2.61
N GLU A 186 4.58 14.45 2.12
CA GLU A 186 3.86 14.06 0.90
C GLU A 186 3.50 12.56 0.88
N LYS A 187 2.92 12.06 1.97
CA LYS A 187 2.55 10.64 2.11
C LYS A 187 1.16 10.42 2.70
N LEU A 188 0.56 9.28 2.36
CA LEU A 188 -0.65 8.72 2.93
C LEU A 188 -0.31 7.69 3.97
#